data_100d0607eba763dc9978b20665f70f77
#
_entry.id   100d0607eba763dc9978b20665f70f77
#
_cell.length_a   1.000
_cell.length_b   1.000
_cell.length_c   1.000
_cell.angle_alpha   90.00
_cell.angle_beta   90.00
_cell.angle_gamma   90.00
#
_symmetry.space_group_name_H-M   'P 1'
#
loop_
_entity.id
_entity.type
_entity.pdbx_description
1 polymer ?
#
loop_
_entity_poly.entity_id
_entity_poly.type
_entity_poly.pdbx_seq_one_letter_code
_entity_poly.pdbx_strand_id
1 'polypeptide(L)'
;MTGSATTHVLLDATALPPGTSRGGVSRYVDELVGHWPIERVELTVLAQPYDSARYAAQLGPGRVVTGPAALGRQPVRLAWEQVGLPRLIAQRDVDVMFSPHYTMPLAGRLLRRDGRRVAQVVTLHDATFFSHPHLHHGVKAKFFPAWTRASVRLADALIAPSQATVDEVRRVTGAPANKFSVIPHGVDLERFHPPTGAEIEAAREWAGLAASVPYVAFLGTIEPRKNVPALIRAWTQVCREVADPPALVLAGGRGWDDEVDPAIAAVPHNLTVRRPGFVPEHLAAGLLGGAEVVAYPSLGEGFGLPVLEGMACGTPVLTTSLLSLPEVGGDAVRYAASPTPDDLADALRDLLGDPAERSRLAAAGLARAQGFSWQHTVDEHVSLIEGLASTQEAMP
;
A
#
# COMPACT_ATOMS: atom_id res chain seq x y z
N MET A 1 7.72 -33.23 27.99
CA MET A 1 7.24 -32.39 26.88
C MET A 1 7.74 -30.97 27.16
N THR A 2 8.90 -30.62 26.60
CA THR A 2 9.41 -29.25 26.66
C THR A 2 8.51 -28.42 25.77
N GLY A 3 7.69 -27.55 26.34
CA GLY A 3 6.90 -26.59 25.57
C GLY A 3 7.84 -25.79 24.67
N SER A 4 7.62 -25.85 23.36
CA SER A 4 8.30 -24.96 22.42
C SER A 4 8.05 -23.53 22.89
N ALA A 5 9.10 -22.79 23.16
CA ALA A 5 8.97 -21.38 23.53
C ALA A 5 8.28 -20.65 22.37
N THR A 6 7.27 -19.85 22.65
CA THR A 6 6.56 -19.08 21.64
C THR A 6 7.53 -18.11 20.98
N THR A 7 7.61 -18.11 19.64
CA THR A 7 8.46 -17.17 18.88
C THR A 7 8.05 -15.73 19.17
N HIS A 8 9.02 -14.88 19.54
CA HIS A 8 8.78 -13.47 19.85
C HIS A 8 9.29 -12.55 18.73
N VAL A 9 8.39 -11.75 18.18
CA VAL A 9 8.65 -10.79 17.10
C VAL A 9 8.66 -9.36 17.65
N LEU A 10 9.69 -8.58 17.29
CA LEU A 10 9.68 -7.13 17.43
C LEU A 10 9.43 -6.49 16.08
N LEU A 11 8.29 -5.81 15.91
CA LEU A 11 7.91 -5.08 14.71
C LEU A 11 8.23 -3.60 14.87
N ASP A 12 8.99 -3.01 13.92
CA ASP A 12 9.32 -1.58 13.92
C ASP A 12 8.27 -0.75 13.14
N ALA A 13 7.36 -0.11 13.87
CA ALA A 13 6.39 0.83 13.32
C ALA A 13 6.84 2.31 13.38
N THR A 14 8.11 2.59 13.70
CA THR A 14 8.60 3.98 13.88
C THR A 14 8.67 4.78 12.58
N ALA A 15 8.61 4.12 11.42
CA ALA A 15 8.64 4.79 10.12
C ALA A 15 7.29 5.37 9.67
N LEU A 16 6.21 5.05 10.37
CA LEU A 16 4.86 5.50 10.01
C LEU A 16 4.68 7.00 10.27
N PRO A 17 4.04 7.74 9.34
CA PRO A 17 3.74 9.15 9.53
C PRO A 17 2.59 9.36 10.53
N PRO A 18 2.54 10.52 11.22
CA PRO A 18 1.44 10.86 12.11
C PRO A 18 0.13 11.19 11.39
N GLY A 19 -0.98 11.02 12.10
CA GLY A 19 -2.30 11.53 11.70
C GLY A 19 -2.88 10.93 10.43
N THR A 20 -3.55 11.76 9.63
CA THR A 20 -4.25 11.37 8.41
C THR A 20 -3.34 11.17 7.18
N SER A 21 -2.04 11.46 7.30
CA SER A 21 -1.07 11.27 6.20
C SER A 21 -0.68 9.80 5.98
N ARG A 22 -1.57 8.88 6.35
CA ARG A 22 -1.33 7.43 6.28
C ARG A 22 -1.57 6.92 4.87
N GLY A 23 -0.52 6.36 4.26
CA GLY A 23 -0.56 5.71 2.96
C GLY A 23 -0.62 4.18 3.08
N GLY A 24 -0.36 3.49 1.97
CA GLY A 24 -0.41 2.02 1.89
C GLY A 24 0.47 1.30 2.91
N VAL A 25 1.68 1.81 3.19
CA VAL A 25 2.59 1.22 4.21
C VAL A 25 1.98 1.28 5.61
N SER A 26 1.35 2.41 5.96
CA SER A 26 0.69 2.53 7.28
C SER A 26 -0.48 1.55 7.39
N ARG A 27 -1.29 1.43 6.34
CA ARG A 27 -2.39 0.46 6.30
C ARG A 27 -1.85 -0.97 6.46
N TYR A 28 -0.84 -1.34 5.70
CA TYR A 28 -0.21 -2.65 5.82
C TYR A 28 0.21 -2.99 7.26
N VAL A 29 0.89 -2.07 7.95
CA VAL A 29 1.31 -2.29 9.35
C VAL A 29 0.11 -2.36 10.29
N ASP A 30 -0.90 -1.50 10.10
CA ASP A 30 -2.11 -1.48 10.92
C ASP A 30 -2.89 -2.78 10.78
N GLU A 31 -3.02 -3.30 9.56
CA GLU A 31 -3.69 -4.57 9.28
C GLU A 31 -2.91 -5.78 9.80
N LEU A 32 -1.56 -5.77 9.66
CA LEU A 32 -0.73 -6.79 10.27
C LEU A 32 -0.93 -6.86 11.79
N VAL A 33 -0.90 -5.72 12.46
CA VAL A 33 -1.08 -5.65 13.92
C VAL A 33 -2.49 -6.06 14.32
N GLY A 34 -3.51 -5.62 13.56
CA GLY A 34 -4.93 -5.90 13.86
C GLY A 34 -5.32 -7.37 13.71
N HIS A 35 -4.68 -8.10 12.80
CA HIS A 35 -4.97 -9.52 12.53
C HIS A 35 -3.91 -10.47 13.10
N TRP A 36 -2.95 -9.97 13.89
CA TRP A 36 -1.85 -10.80 14.38
C TRP A 36 -2.30 -11.87 15.38
N PRO A 37 -2.00 -13.16 15.15
CA PRO A 37 -2.39 -14.23 16.04
C PRO A 37 -1.47 -14.31 17.26
N ILE A 38 -1.67 -13.43 18.23
CA ILE A 38 -0.81 -13.27 19.44
C ILE A 38 -0.66 -14.54 20.29
N GLU A 39 -1.61 -15.48 20.17
CA GLU A 39 -1.56 -16.78 20.84
C GLU A 39 -0.57 -17.75 20.15
N ARG A 40 -0.27 -17.51 18.88
CA ARG A 40 0.63 -18.36 18.08
C ARG A 40 2.07 -17.80 18.06
N VAL A 41 2.20 -16.50 17.85
CA VAL A 41 3.48 -15.79 17.80
C VAL A 41 3.36 -14.51 18.60
N GLU A 42 4.22 -14.35 19.61
CA GLU A 42 4.25 -13.15 20.44
C GLU A 42 4.69 -11.93 19.60
N LEU A 43 3.94 -10.83 19.70
CA LEU A 43 4.23 -9.58 19.00
C LEU A 43 4.49 -8.45 19.98
N THR A 44 5.62 -7.80 19.84
CA THR A 44 5.90 -6.48 20.41
C THR A 44 6.01 -5.46 19.28
N VAL A 45 5.27 -4.36 19.37
CA VAL A 45 5.34 -3.25 18.41
C VAL A 45 6.14 -2.10 19.00
N LEU A 46 7.19 -1.70 18.30
CA LEU A 46 7.90 -0.45 18.58
C LEU A 46 7.20 0.68 17.81
N ALA A 47 6.59 1.62 18.52
CA ALA A 47 5.75 2.65 17.93
C ALA A 47 6.23 4.06 18.28
N GLN A 48 5.87 5.02 17.45
CA GLN A 48 5.97 6.45 17.76
C GLN A 48 4.98 6.81 18.89
N PRO A 49 5.24 7.85 19.70
CA PRO A 49 4.37 8.24 20.81
C PRO A 49 2.89 8.45 20.41
N TYR A 50 2.64 8.97 19.21
CA TYR A 50 1.28 9.23 18.72
C TYR A 50 0.50 7.95 18.32
N ASP A 51 1.19 6.82 18.10
CA ASP A 51 0.57 5.54 17.76
C ASP A 51 0.54 4.55 18.92
N SER A 52 1.35 4.77 19.97
CA SER A 52 1.54 3.82 21.06
C SER A 52 0.24 3.45 21.76
N ALA A 53 -0.61 4.45 22.05
CA ALA A 53 -1.90 4.20 22.71
C ALA A 53 -2.85 3.35 21.86
N ARG A 54 -2.86 3.58 20.55
CA ARG A 54 -3.69 2.85 19.59
C ARG A 54 -3.27 1.37 19.52
N TYR A 55 -1.99 1.09 19.35
CA TYR A 55 -1.50 -0.28 19.32
C TYR A 55 -1.63 -0.98 20.69
N ALA A 56 -1.48 -0.25 21.79
CA ALA A 56 -1.69 -0.82 23.12
C ALA A 56 -3.18 -1.20 23.38
N ALA A 57 -4.11 -0.47 22.79
CA ALA A 57 -5.53 -0.83 22.85
C ALA A 57 -5.83 -2.11 22.04
N GLN A 58 -5.11 -2.39 20.96
CA GLN A 58 -5.27 -3.58 20.12
C GLN A 58 -4.58 -4.83 20.71
N LEU A 59 -3.32 -4.68 21.14
CA LEU A 59 -2.45 -5.80 21.53
C LEU A 59 -2.47 -6.08 23.03
N GLY A 60 -2.94 -5.14 23.82
CA GLY A 60 -2.86 -5.18 25.29
C GLY A 60 -1.61 -4.49 25.85
N PRO A 61 -1.63 -4.15 27.15
CA PRO A 61 -0.52 -3.51 27.83
C PRO A 61 0.72 -4.40 27.85
N GLY A 62 1.91 -3.81 27.67
CA GLY A 62 3.19 -4.51 27.70
C GLY A 62 3.69 -5.00 26.32
N ARG A 63 2.82 -5.05 25.30
CA ARG A 63 3.18 -5.42 23.94
C ARG A 63 3.55 -4.24 23.03
N VAL A 64 3.61 -3.04 23.59
CA VAL A 64 4.02 -1.84 22.85
C VAL A 64 5.18 -1.14 23.54
N VAL A 65 6.21 -0.85 22.76
CA VAL A 65 7.35 -0.02 23.18
C VAL A 65 7.20 1.34 22.56
N THR A 66 7.08 2.37 23.38
CA THR A 66 7.05 3.74 22.90
C THR A 66 8.47 4.22 22.62
N GLY A 67 8.76 4.51 21.37
CA GLY A 67 10.04 5.12 20.97
C GLY A 67 10.14 6.59 21.41
N PRO A 68 11.36 7.15 21.48
CA PRO A 68 11.55 8.57 21.75
C PRO A 68 10.85 9.46 20.72
N ALA A 69 10.23 10.57 21.16
CA ALA A 69 9.54 11.50 20.27
C ALA A 69 10.43 12.08 19.14
N ALA A 70 11.75 12.12 19.36
CA ALA A 70 12.72 12.56 18.36
C ALA A 70 12.74 11.69 17.08
N LEU A 71 12.23 10.45 17.15
CA LEU A 71 12.12 9.53 16.00
C LEU A 71 11.15 10.03 14.92
N GLY A 72 10.30 11.00 15.20
CA GLY A 72 9.49 11.70 14.21
C GLY A 72 10.33 12.43 13.15
N ARG A 73 11.64 12.67 13.41
CA ARG A 73 12.58 13.24 12.45
C ARG A 73 13.31 12.12 11.71
N GLN A 74 13.11 11.99 10.41
CA GLN A 74 13.66 10.89 9.60
C GLN A 74 15.17 10.63 9.79
N PRO A 75 16.08 11.64 9.80
CA PRO A 75 17.51 11.38 10.04
C PRO A 75 17.79 10.81 11.42
N VAL A 76 17.07 11.27 12.45
CA VAL A 76 17.20 10.78 13.83
C VAL A 76 16.72 9.34 13.92
N ARG A 77 15.59 9.03 13.29
CA ARG A 77 15.05 7.67 13.22
C ARG A 77 16.04 6.70 12.56
N LEU A 78 16.60 7.07 11.42
CA LEU A 78 17.58 6.23 10.71
C LEU A 78 18.85 6.01 11.53
N ALA A 79 19.36 7.02 12.24
CA ALA A 79 20.49 6.87 13.14
C ALA A 79 20.13 5.96 14.34
N TRP A 80 18.94 6.16 14.91
CA TRP A 80 18.48 5.35 16.05
C TRP A 80 18.23 3.89 15.65
N GLU A 81 17.73 3.62 14.46
CA GLU A 81 17.59 2.28 13.89
C GLU A 81 18.92 1.50 13.93
N GLN A 82 20.05 2.20 13.75
CA GLN A 82 21.37 1.56 13.74
C GLN A 82 22.00 1.41 15.13
N VAL A 83 21.60 2.22 16.12
CA VAL A 83 22.24 2.25 17.45
C VAL A 83 21.26 1.92 18.57
N GLY A 84 20.10 2.52 18.56
CA GLY A 84 19.08 2.35 19.61
C GLY A 84 18.32 1.04 19.48
N LEU A 85 17.88 0.72 18.26
CA LEU A 85 17.12 -0.51 18.01
C LEU A 85 17.92 -1.79 18.32
N PRO A 86 19.19 -1.95 17.94
CA PRO A 86 20.00 -3.09 18.39
C PRO A 86 20.11 -3.22 19.90
N ARG A 87 20.23 -2.11 20.63
CA ARG A 87 20.25 -2.12 22.11
C ARG A 87 18.92 -2.58 22.69
N LEU A 88 17.82 -2.10 22.12
CA LEU A 88 16.47 -2.52 22.52
C LEU A 88 16.26 -4.03 22.31
N ILE A 89 16.67 -4.56 21.16
CA ILE A 89 16.60 -5.98 20.86
C ILE A 89 17.41 -6.80 21.86
N ALA A 90 18.64 -6.36 22.18
CA ALA A 90 19.52 -7.03 23.14
C ALA A 90 18.98 -7.04 24.58
N GLN A 91 18.08 -6.13 24.92
CA GLN A 91 17.43 -6.03 26.24
C GLN A 91 16.11 -6.80 26.34
N ARG A 92 15.67 -7.41 25.25
CA ARG A 92 14.42 -8.15 25.16
C ARG A 92 14.65 -9.50 24.53
N ASP A 93 13.81 -10.46 24.90
CA ASP A 93 13.88 -11.83 24.36
C ASP A 93 13.24 -11.89 22.98
N VAL A 94 13.87 -11.25 21.97
CA VAL A 94 13.41 -11.19 20.59
C VAL A 94 14.08 -12.29 19.76
N ASP A 95 13.28 -13.09 19.06
CA ASP A 95 13.76 -14.11 18.10
C ASP A 95 13.84 -13.54 16.69
N VAL A 96 12.87 -12.67 16.32
CA VAL A 96 12.77 -12.09 15.00
C VAL A 96 12.57 -10.57 15.08
N MET A 97 13.44 -9.82 14.41
CA MET A 97 13.26 -8.41 14.14
C MET A 97 12.55 -8.24 12.81
N PHE A 98 11.35 -7.69 12.82
CA PHE A 98 10.57 -7.42 11.63
C PHE A 98 10.56 -5.92 11.32
N SER A 99 11.16 -5.56 10.19
CA SER A 99 11.17 -4.20 9.62
C SER A 99 10.16 -4.14 8.47
N PRO A 100 8.93 -3.65 8.68
CA PRO A 100 7.89 -3.57 7.67
C PRO A 100 8.11 -2.39 6.69
N HIS A 101 9.36 -2.05 6.47
CA HIS A 101 9.81 -0.98 5.59
C HIS A 101 11.26 -1.27 5.16
N TYR A 102 11.68 -0.73 4.04
CA TYR A 102 12.90 -1.03 3.26
C TYR A 102 14.24 -1.10 4.04
N THR A 103 14.30 -0.57 5.27
CA THR A 103 15.52 -0.49 6.08
C THR A 103 15.42 -1.36 7.32
N MET A 104 16.59 -1.76 7.85
CA MET A 104 16.73 -2.57 9.05
C MET A 104 18.00 -2.18 9.82
N PRO A 105 18.15 -2.57 11.10
CA PRO A 105 19.41 -2.41 11.81
C PRO A 105 20.48 -3.32 11.20
N LEU A 106 21.47 -2.75 10.50
CA LEU A 106 22.51 -3.52 9.79
C LEU A 106 23.36 -4.37 10.74
N ALA A 107 23.59 -3.89 11.98
CA ALA A 107 24.24 -4.64 13.04
C ALA A 107 23.36 -5.76 13.64
N GLY A 108 22.09 -5.83 13.26
CA GLY A 108 21.13 -6.84 13.75
C GLY A 108 21.61 -8.28 13.57
N ARG A 109 22.37 -8.56 12.50
CA ARG A 109 22.99 -9.89 12.27
C ARG A 109 23.97 -10.34 13.38
N LEU A 110 24.49 -9.42 14.18
CA LEU A 110 25.40 -9.69 15.29
C LEU A 110 24.64 -9.97 16.59
N LEU A 111 23.35 -9.67 16.64
CA LEU A 111 22.55 -9.87 17.83
C LEU A 111 22.26 -11.35 18.06
N ARG A 112 22.36 -11.75 19.31
CA ARG A 112 22.15 -13.12 19.77
C ARG A 112 21.19 -13.11 20.95
N ARG A 113 20.33 -14.11 21.01
CA ARG A 113 19.54 -14.50 22.17
C ARG A 113 19.88 -15.96 22.49
N ASP A 114 20.32 -16.23 23.71
CA ASP A 114 20.68 -17.59 24.16
C ASP A 114 21.61 -18.33 23.18
N GLY A 115 22.58 -17.61 22.61
CA GLY A 115 23.52 -18.13 21.60
C GLY A 115 22.95 -18.14 20.17
N ARG A 116 21.64 -18.03 19.96
CA ARG A 116 20.97 -17.99 18.66
C ARG A 116 20.99 -16.58 18.07
N ARG A 117 21.03 -16.48 16.76
CA ARG A 117 20.99 -15.20 16.06
C ARG A 117 19.56 -14.69 15.95
N VAL A 118 19.33 -13.39 16.18
CA VAL A 118 18.02 -12.75 15.92
C VAL A 118 17.82 -12.64 14.42
N ALA A 119 16.77 -13.28 13.87
CA ALA A 119 16.44 -13.22 12.46
C ALA A 119 15.99 -11.83 12.04
N GLN A 120 16.33 -11.43 10.82
CA GLN A 120 15.99 -10.10 10.25
C GLN A 120 15.05 -10.30 9.07
N VAL A 121 13.80 -9.82 9.21
CA VAL A 121 12.79 -9.83 8.14
C VAL A 121 12.53 -8.39 7.69
N VAL A 122 12.50 -8.18 6.38
CA VAL A 122 12.28 -6.85 5.78
C VAL A 122 11.19 -6.91 4.74
N THR A 123 10.22 -5.98 4.78
CA THR A 123 9.25 -5.81 3.70
C THR A 123 9.69 -4.74 2.72
N LEU A 124 9.62 -5.07 1.45
CA LEU A 124 9.90 -4.19 0.31
C LEU A 124 8.58 -3.93 -0.43
N HIS A 125 7.98 -2.77 -0.20
CA HIS A 125 6.64 -2.45 -0.74
C HIS A 125 6.64 -2.16 -2.24
N ASP A 126 7.69 -1.59 -2.77
CA ASP A 126 7.96 -1.36 -4.20
C ASP A 126 9.46 -1.22 -4.45
N ALA A 127 9.86 -1.11 -5.70
CA ALA A 127 11.22 -0.76 -6.09
C ALA A 127 11.27 0.47 -7.01
N THR A 128 10.17 1.24 -7.09
CA THR A 128 10.02 2.37 -8.01
C THR A 128 11.05 3.47 -7.78
N PHE A 129 11.58 3.62 -6.57
CA PHE A 129 12.69 4.54 -6.30
C PHE A 129 14.03 4.11 -6.93
N PHE A 130 14.17 2.86 -7.35
CA PHE A 130 15.30 2.41 -8.15
C PHE A 130 15.07 2.60 -9.65
N SER A 131 13.89 2.20 -10.13
CA SER A 131 13.56 2.20 -11.55
C SER A 131 13.16 3.58 -12.08
N HIS A 132 12.49 4.37 -11.23
CA HIS A 132 11.95 5.69 -11.56
C HIS A 132 12.35 6.76 -10.51
N PRO A 133 13.67 6.99 -10.28
CA PRO A 133 14.12 7.88 -9.21
C PRO A 133 13.64 9.33 -9.38
N HIS A 134 13.32 9.74 -10.61
CA HIS A 134 12.78 11.07 -10.93
C HIS A 134 11.35 11.29 -10.43
N LEU A 135 10.61 10.21 -10.11
CA LEU A 135 9.27 10.29 -9.53
C LEU A 135 9.28 10.45 -7.99
N HIS A 136 10.46 10.44 -7.37
CA HIS A 136 10.65 10.53 -5.92
C HIS A 136 11.44 11.77 -5.49
N HIS A 137 11.19 12.30 -4.31
CA HIS A 137 11.93 13.44 -3.76
C HIS A 137 13.41 13.12 -3.49
N GLY A 138 14.32 14.10 -3.76
CA GLY A 138 15.77 13.96 -3.87
C GLY A 138 16.55 13.27 -2.73
N VAL A 139 16.12 13.33 -1.46
CA VAL A 139 16.77 12.63 -0.34
C VAL A 139 16.51 11.13 -0.40
N LYS A 140 15.28 10.71 -0.74
CA LYS A 140 14.95 9.30 -0.97
C LYS A 140 15.73 8.72 -2.14
N ALA A 141 15.91 9.49 -3.21
CA ALA A 141 16.62 9.03 -4.41
C ALA A 141 18.12 8.77 -4.20
N LYS A 142 18.79 9.46 -3.27
CA LYS A 142 20.26 9.37 -3.10
C LYS A 142 20.71 8.38 -2.03
N PHE A 143 20.09 8.37 -0.86
CA PHE A 143 20.53 7.55 0.28
C PHE A 143 19.77 6.24 0.44
N PHE A 144 18.49 6.24 0.10
CA PHE A 144 17.63 5.09 0.25
C PHE A 144 18.07 3.86 -0.55
N PRO A 145 18.54 3.99 -1.82
CA PRO A 145 18.98 2.84 -2.61
C PRO A 145 20.16 2.08 -2.00
N ALA A 146 21.14 2.79 -1.45
CA ALA A 146 22.31 2.14 -0.83
C ALA A 146 21.94 1.36 0.42
N TRP A 147 21.09 1.96 1.26
CA TRP A 147 20.61 1.33 2.49
C TRP A 147 19.71 0.14 2.21
N THR A 148 18.77 0.28 1.29
CA THR A 148 17.92 -0.84 0.86
C THR A 148 18.76 -1.99 0.28
N ARG A 149 19.79 -1.70 -0.54
CA ARG A 149 20.70 -2.76 -1.01
C ARG A 149 21.41 -3.47 0.15
N ALA A 150 21.82 -2.73 1.20
CA ALA A 150 22.42 -3.33 2.38
C ALA A 150 21.41 -4.21 3.13
N SER A 151 20.18 -3.72 3.34
CA SER A 151 19.10 -4.50 3.96
C SER A 151 18.78 -5.76 3.18
N VAL A 152 18.60 -5.68 1.85
CA VAL A 152 18.35 -6.83 0.96
C VAL A 152 19.47 -7.86 1.05
N ARG A 153 20.73 -7.41 1.13
CA ARG A 153 21.90 -8.31 1.25
C ARG A 153 21.93 -9.02 2.60
N LEU A 154 21.60 -8.31 3.67
CA LEU A 154 21.83 -8.73 5.06
C LEU A 154 20.61 -9.39 5.71
N ALA A 155 19.40 -9.10 5.29
CA ALA A 155 18.18 -9.73 5.79
C ALA A 155 18.20 -11.24 5.61
N ASP A 156 17.55 -11.96 6.52
CA ASP A 156 17.38 -13.40 6.44
C ASP A 156 16.23 -13.77 5.50
N ALA A 157 15.14 -13.00 5.54
CA ALA A 157 14.05 -13.09 4.59
C ALA A 157 13.59 -11.71 4.14
N LEU A 158 13.09 -11.67 2.93
CA LEU A 158 12.51 -10.47 2.30
C LEU A 158 11.06 -10.77 1.92
N ILE A 159 10.17 -9.88 2.26
CA ILE A 159 8.76 -9.96 1.88
C ILE A 159 8.49 -8.90 0.81
N ALA A 160 7.76 -9.28 -0.23
CA ALA A 160 7.29 -8.35 -1.25
C ALA A 160 5.81 -8.62 -1.54
N PRO A 161 5.00 -7.59 -1.84
CA PRO A 161 3.55 -7.76 -2.04
C PRO A 161 3.20 -8.34 -3.43
N SER A 162 4.16 -8.45 -4.33
CA SER A 162 3.97 -8.96 -5.70
C SER A 162 5.25 -9.57 -6.26
N GLN A 163 5.09 -10.44 -7.25
CA GLN A 163 6.22 -11.00 -8.01
C GLN A 163 6.95 -9.90 -8.79
N ALA A 164 6.21 -8.94 -9.34
CA ALA A 164 6.80 -7.79 -10.03
C ALA A 164 7.76 -7.00 -9.13
N THR A 165 7.42 -6.80 -7.85
CA THR A 165 8.33 -6.15 -6.88
C THR A 165 9.57 -7.01 -6.63
N VAL A 166 9.43 -8.32 -6.50
CA VAL A 166 10.58 -9.24 -6.37
C VAL A 166 11.52 -9.13 -7.58
N ASP A 167 10.96 -9.21 -8.78
CA ASP A 167 11.74 -9.18 -10.02
C ASP A 167 12.47 -7.85 -10.20
N GLU A 168 11.82 -6.75 -9.88
CA GLU A 168 12.40 -5.42 -9.94
C GLU A 168 13.54 -5.25 -8.91
N VAL A 169 13.33 -5.65 -7.65
CA VAL A 169 14.38 -5.61 -6.61
C VAL A 169 15.56 -6.51 -7.00
N ARG A 170 15.30 -7.72 -7.48
CA ARG A 170 16.36 -8.64 -7.92
C ARG A 170 17.17 -8.08 -9.08
N ARG A 171 16.51 -7.47 -10.04
CA ARG A 171 17.17 -6.82 -11.20
C ARG A 171 18.16 -5.74 -10.75
N VAL A 172 17.84 -4.96 -9.72
CA VAL A 172 18.68 -3.83 -9.27
C VAL A 172 19.67 -4.17 -8.16
N THR A 173 19.48 -5.32 -7.45
CA THR A 173 20.32 -5.71 -6.30
C THR A 173 21.12 -6.98 -6.54
N GLY A 174 20.70 -7.84 -7.48
CA GLY A 174 21.26 -9.16 -7.70
C GLY A 174 20.90 -10.17 -6.59
N ALA A 175 19.91 -9.88 -5.75
CA ALA A 175 19.52 -10.76 -4.65
C ALA A 175 18.97 -12.11 -5.17
N PRO A 176 19.30 -13.25 -4.51
CA PRO A 176 18.82 -14.55 -4.92
C PRO A 176 17.31 -14.71 -4.65
N ALA A 177 16.60 -15.44 -5.53
CA ALA A 177 15.14 -15.57 -5.45
C ALA A 177 14.66 -16.22 -4.15
N ASN A 178 15.40 -17.18 -3.61
CA ASN A 178 15.06 -17.93 -2.39
C ASN A 178 15.07 -17.08 -1.10
N LYS A 179 15.48 -15.81 -1.18
CA LYS A 179 15.34 -14.86 -0.06
C LYS A 179 13.97 -14.23 0.01
N PHE A 180 13.19 -14.28 -1.07
CA PHE A 180 11.92 -13.59 -1.18
C PHE A 180 10.74 -14.52 -0.93
N SER A 181 9.77 -13.99 -0.18
CA SER A 181 8.40 -14.48 -0.11
C SER A 181 7.49 -13.44 -0.71
N VAL A 182 6.69 -13.84 -1.70
CA VAL A 182 5.63 -12.99 -2.26
C VAL A 182 4.41 -13.18 -1.39
N ILE A 183 4.04 -12.14 -0.64
CA ILE A 183 2.87 -12.15 0.25
C ILE A 183 1.97 -10.98 -0.15
N PRO A 184 0.89 -11.22 -0.90
CA PRO A 184 -0.02 -10.18 -1.35
C PRO A 184 -0.70 -9.48 -0.17
N HIS A 185 -1.04 -8.20 -0.37
CA HIS A 185 -1.87 -7.47 0.58
C HIS A 185 -3.34 -7.92 0.48
N GLY A 186 -4.07 -7.79 1.58
CA GLY A 186 -5.50 -7.97 1.63
C GLY A 186 -6.28 -6.68 1.31
N VAL A 187 -7.59 -6.82 1.27
CA VAL A 187 -8.55 -5.72 1.32
C VAL A 187 -9.49 -5.93 2.51
N ASP A 188 -9.82 -4.86 3.19
CA ASP A 188 -10.82 -4.86 4.25
C ASP A 188 -12.21 -4.77 3.60
N LEU A 189 -12.93 -5.91 3.57
CA LEU A 189 -14.25 -6.02 2.95
C LEU A 189 -15.39 -5.44 3.82
N GLU A 190 -15.13 -5.14 5.10
CA GLU A 190 -16.07 -4.37 5.92
C GLU A 190 -16.04 -2.89 5.54
N ARG A 191 -14.86 -2.40 5.19
CA ARG A 191 -14.64 -1.02 4.76
C ARG A 191 -14.87 -0.79 3.27
N PHE A 192 -14.49 -1.73 2.41
CA PHE A 192 -14.63 -1.67 0.96
C PHE A 192 -15.59 -2.76 0.51
N HIS A 193 -16.85 -2.38 0.32
CA HIS A 193 -17.96 -3.24 -0.06
C HIS A 193 -18.86 -2.52 -1.06
N PRO A 194 -19.75 -3.21 -1.78
CA PRO A 194 -20.77 -2.54 -2.58
C PRO A 194 -21.63 -1.64 -1.67
N PRO A 195 -21.59 -0.30 -1.87
CA PRO A 195 -22.19 0.63 -0.93
C PRO A 195 -23.72 0.68 -1.06
N THR A 196 -24.35 1.08 0.03
CA THR A 196 -25.77 1.46 0.06
C THR A 196 -26.00 2.81 -0.63
N GLY A 197 -27.25 3.10 -1.02
CA GLY A 197 -27.61 4.41 -1.58
C GLY A 197 -27.24 5.58 -0.65
N ALA A 198 -27.40 5.41 0.66
CA ALA A 198 -27.06 6.45 1.64
C ALA A 198 -25.55 6.73 1.72
N GLU A 199 -24.70 5.70 1.60
CA GLU A 199 -23.25 5.88 1.55
C GLU A 199 -22.81 6.60 0.27
N ILE A 200 -23.45 6.28 -0.86
CA ILE A 200 -23.21 6.98 -2.14
C ILE A 200 -23.61 8.46 -2.02
N GLU A 201 -24.77 8.76 -1.47
CA GLU A 201 -25.24 10.14 -1.29
C GLU A 201 -24.30 10.94 -0.39
N ALA A 202 -23.89 10.40 0.75
CA ALA A 202 -22.95 11.04 1.65
C ALA A 202 -21.59 11.32 0.99
N ALA A 203 -21.08 10.37 0.19
CA ALA A 203 -19.83 10.55 -0.54
C ALA A 203 -19.95 11.60 -1.66
N ARG A 204 -21.10 11.67 -2.36
CA ARG A 204 -21.39 12.70 -3.38
C ARG A 204 -21.49 14.09 -2.76
N GLU A 205 -22.19 14.23 -1.64
CA GLU A 205 -22.29 15.50 -0.91
C GLU A 205 -20.89 15.98 -0.50
N TRP A 206 -20.10 15.11 0.10
CA TRP A 206 -18.72 15.39 0.48
C TRP A 206 -17.87 15.82 -0.72
N ALA A 207 -18.03 15.17 -1.87
CA ALA A 207 -17.32 15.50 -3.12
C ALA A 207 -17.85 16.77 -3.81
N GLY A 208 -18.94 17.37 -3.32
CA GLY A 208 -19.59 18.54 -3.94
C GLY A 208 -20.25 18.22 -5.29
N LEU A 209 -20.81 17.02 -5.44
CA LEU A 209 -21.53 16.56 -6.62
C LEU A 209 -23.04 16.59 -6.40
N ALA A 210 -23.80 17.00 -7.42
CA ALA A 210 -25.24 16.82 -7.40
C ALA A 210 -25.62 15.34 -7.51
N ALA A 211 -26.75 14.95 -6.93
CA ALA A 211 -27.17 13.56 -6.81
C ALA A 211 -27.26 12.80 -8.16
N SER A 212 -27.59 13.47 -9.25
CA SER A 212 -27.78 12.89 -10.58
C SER A 212 -26.53 12.88 -11.46
N VAL A 213 -25.43 13.53 -11.06
CA VAL A 213 -24.25 13.65 -11.93
C VAL A 213 -23.41 12.37 -11.87
N PRO A 214 -23.26 11.59 -12.96
CA PRO A 214 -22.33 10.46 -12.98
C PRO A 214 -20.88 10.95 -12.79
N TYR A 215 -19.99 10.08 -12.33
CA TYR A 215 -18.58 10.47 -12.16
C TYR A 215 -17.60 9.32 -12.34
N VAL A 216 -16.39 9.70 -12.75
CA VAL A 216 -15.19 8.87 -12.72
C VAL A 216 -14.41 9.20 -11.45
N ALA A 217 -14.02 8.22 -10.67
CA ALA A 217 -13.28 8.41 -9.42
C ALA A 217 -11.82 8.01 -9.56
N PHE A 218 -10.94 8.82 -8.99
CA PHE A 218 -9.56 8.47 -8.64
C PHE A 218 -9.40 8.55 -7.12
N LEU A 219 -8.74 7.55 -6.53
CA LEU A 219 -8.41 7.56 -5.10
C LEU A 219 -6.92 7.33 -4.89
N GLY A 220 -6.23 8.27 -4.24
CA GLY A 220 -4.83 8.15 -3.87
C GLY A 220 -4.13 9.49 -3.66
N THR A 221 -2.94 9.46 -3.07
CA THR A 221 -2.10 10.65 -3.01
C THR A 221 -1.71 11.07 -4.42
N ILE A 222 -1.86 12.36 -4.74
CA ILE A 222 -1.57 12.89 -6.08
C ILE A 222 -0.06 13.10 -6.22
N GLU A 223 0.61 12.07 -6.72
CA GLU A 223 2.05 12.04 -6.96
C GLU A 223 2.33 11.68 -8.43
N PRO A 224 3.47 12.10 -9.02
CA PRO A 224 3.75 11.91 -10.45
C PRO A 224 3.58 10.46 -10.94
N ARG A 225 3.89 9.49 -10.08
CA ARG A 225 3.74 8.07 -10.35
C ARG A 225 2.29 7.64 -10.64
N LYS A 226 1.31 8.36 -10.08
CA LYS A 226 -0.12 8.05 -10.26
C LYS A 226 -0.70 8.54 -11.59
N ASN A 227 0.07 9.34 -12.33
CA ASN A 227 -0.25 9.78 -13.70
C ASN A 227 -1.60 10.53 -13.81
N VAL A 228 -1.96 11.30 -12.77
CA VAL A 228 -3.22 12.04 -12.71
C VAL A 228 -3.36 13.06 -13.84
N PRO A 229 -2.31 13.79 -14.27
CA PRO A 229 -2.40 14.69 -15.43
C PRO A 229 -2.84 13.99 -16.72
N ALA A 230 -2.38 12.77 -16.98
CA ALA A 230 -2.82 12.00 -18.13
C ALA A 230 -4.28 11.58 -18.02
N LEU A 231 -4.74 11.20 -16.82
CA LEU A 231 -6.16 10.92 -16.57
C LEU A 231 -7.04 12.14 -16.85
N ILE A 232 -6.66 13.32 -16.38
CA ILE A 232 -7.41 14.57 -16.62
C ILE A 232 -7.53 14.85 -18.13
N ARG A 233 -6.44 14.69 -18.88
CA ARG A 233 -6.42 14.89 -20.32
C ARG A 233 -7.31 13.87 -21.05
N ALA A 234 -7.16 12.58 -20.71
CA ALA A 234 -7.96 11.48 -21.24
C ALA A 234 -9.45 11.68 -20.99
N TRP A 235 -9.83 11.95 -19.75
CA TRP A 235 -11.21 12.22 -19.37
C TRP A 235 -11.77 13.46 -20.08
N THR A 236 -10.98 14.55 -20.19
CA THR A 236 -11.37 15.75 -20.92
C THR A 236 -11.63 15.45 -22.40
N GLN A 237 -10.80 14.62 -23.03
CA GLN A 237 -10.96 14.22 -24.43
C GLN A 237 -12.28 13.46 -24.63
N VAL A 238 -12.56 12.46 -23.78
CA VAL A 238 -13.81 11.68 -23.85
C VAL A 238 -15.04 12.54 -23.60
N CYS A 239 -14.99 13.39 -22.55
CA CYS A 239 -16.15 14.20 -22.14
C CYS A 239 -16.52 15.32 -23.11
N ARG A 240 -15.64 15.73 -24.03
CA ARG A 240 -15.99 16.67 -25.12
C ARG A 240 -16.97 16.06 -26.14
N GLU A 241 -17.04 14.74 -26.22
CA GLU A 241 -17.83 13.98 -27.19
C GLU A 241 -19.17 13.46 -26.60
N VAL A 242 -19.40 13.68 -25.30
CA VAL A 242 -20.56 13.17 -24.56
C VAL A 242 -21.51 14.30 -24.20
N ALA A 243 -22.82 14.09 -24.41
CA ALA A 243 -23.85 15.10 -24.14
C ALA A 243 -23.98 15.39 -22.63
N ASP A 244 -23.97 14.34 -21.80
CA ASP A 244 -24.04 14.40 -20.33
C ASP A 244 -22.75 13.82 -19.73
N PRO A 245 -21.65 14.61 -19.71
CA PRO A 245 -20.36 14.10 -19.32
C PRO A 245 -20.29 13.80 -17.82
N PRO A 246 -19.70 12.65 -17.41
CA PRO A 246 -19.45 12.37 -16.02
C PRO A 246 -18.44 13.37 -15.45
N ALA A 247 -18.60 13.76 -14.18
CA ALA A 247 -17.61 14.54 -13.46
C ALA A 247 -16.33 13.69 -13.22
N LEU A 248 -15.18 14.34 -13.02
CA LEU A 248 -13.96 13.70 -12.54
C LEU A 248 -13.74 14.07 -11.07
N VAL A 249 -13.65 13.06 -10.20
CA VAL A 249 -13.37 13.23 -8.78
C VAL A 249 -11.95 12.72 -8.49
N LEU A 250 -11.07 13.65 -8.10
CA LEU A 250 -9.67 13.39 -7.72
C LEU A 250 -9.57 13.42 -6.20
N ALA A 251 -9.79 12.29 -5.56
CA ALA A 251 -9.83 12.15 -4.12
C ALA A 251 -8.50 11.63 -3.55
N GLY A 252 -8.09 12.17 -2.39
CA GLY A 252 -6.86 11.79 -1.70
C GLY A 252 -5.98 12.96 -1.34
N GLY A 253 -4.78 12.67 -0.82
CA GLY A 253 -3.81 13.69 -0.42
C GLY A 253 -3.33 14.53 -1.61
N ARG A 254 -3.05 15.81 -1.35
CA ARG A 254 -2.60 16.74 -2.40
C ARG A 254 -1.35 16.28 -3.15
N GLY A 255 -0.43 15.59 -2.44
CA GLY A 255 0.82 15.12 -3.02
C GLY A 255 1.73 16.26 -3.53
N TRP A 256 2.55 15.92 -4.56
CA TRP A 256 3.59 16.82 -5.09
C TRP A 256 3.69 16.77 -6.63
N ASP A 257 2.63 16.40 -7.32
CA ASP A 257 2.57 16.43 -8.79
C ASP A 257 2.18 17.83 -9.26
N ASP A 258 3.18 18.60 -9.69
CA ASP A 258 3.02 20.01 -10.13
C ASP A 258 2.30 20.14 -11.48
N GLU A 259 2.14 19.04 -12.25
CA GLU A 259 1.44 19.07 -13.54
C GLU A 259 -0.09 18.95 -13.39
N VAL A 260 -0.61 18.65 -12.20
CA VAL A 260 -2.05 18.47 -11.98
C VAL A 260 -2.81 19.78 -12.03
N ASP A 261 -2.33 20.82 -11.37
CA ASP A 261 -3.00 22.14 -11.36
C ASP A 261 -3.05 22.75 -12.78
N PRO A 262 -1.98 22.73 -13.60
CA PRO A 262 -2.06 23.10 -15.01
C PRO A 262 -3.03 22.24 -15.84
N ALA A 263 -3.09 20.95 -15.61
CA ALA A 263 -4.00 20.06 -16.32
C ALA A 263 -5.47 20.37 -15.98
N ILE A 264 -5.79 20.65 -14.72
CA ILE A 264 -7.13 21.10 -14.30
C ILE A 264 -7.49 22.45 -14.91
N ALA A 265 -6.56 23.41 -14.93
CA ALA A 265 -6.78 24.74 -15.50
C ALA A 265 -7.09 24.71 -17.01
N ALA A 266 -6.62 23.67 -17.72
CA ALA A 266 -6.88 23.45 -19.13
C ALA A 266 -8.23 22.77 -19.44
N VAL A 267 -8.97 22.31 -18.42
CA VAL A 267 -10.29 21.68 -18.57
C VAL A 267 -11.32 22.73 -19.01
N PRO A 268 -12.16 22.46 -20.04
CA PRO A 268 -13.25 23.32 -20.45
C PRO A 268 -14.23 23.64 -19.31
N HIS A 269 -14.74 24.87 -19.24
CA HIS A 269 -15.60 25.34 -18.13
C HIS A 269 -16.94 24.60 -18.00
N ASN A 270 -17.39 23.95 -19.06
CA ASN A 270 -18.61 23.13 -19.04
C ASN A 270 -18.39 21.73 -18.46
N LEU A 271 -17.14 21.33 -18.17
CA LEU A 271 -16.82 20.06 -17.54
C LEU A 271 -16.48 20.24 -16.05
N THR A 272 -16.79 19.23 -15.26
CA THR A 272 -16.68 19.30 -13.80
C THR A 272 -15.56 18.43 -13.27
N VAL A 273 -14.52 19.06 -12.69
CA VAL A 273 -13.50 18.38 -11.89
C VAL A 273 -13.71 18.73 -10.41
N ARG A 274 -13.67 17.74 -9.54
CA ARG A 274 -13.72 17.94 -8.09
C ARG A 274 -12.44 17.38 -7.45
N ARG A 275 -11.85 18.15 -6.53
CA ARG A 275 -10.67 17.74 -5.76
C ARG A 275 -10.95 17.96 -4.27
N PRO A 276 -11.78 17.09 -3.66
CA PRO A 276 -12.26 17.28 -2.29
C PRO A 276 -11.20 17.07 -1.22
N GLY A 277 -10.04 16.46 -1.57
CA GLY A 277 -8.96 16.19 -0.64
C GLY A 277 -8.99 14.79 -0.06
N PHE A 278 -8.49 14.63 1.17
CA PHE A 278 -8.39 13.32 1.84
C PHE A 278 -9.77 12.76 2.17
N VAL A 279 -10.00 11.51 1.79
CA VAL A 279 -11.29 10.84 1.97
C VAL A 279 -11.43 10.31 3.39
N PRO A 280 -12.47 10.73 4.14
CA PRO A 280 -12.83 10.08 5.39
C PRO A 280 -13.08 8.58 5.18
N GLU A 281 -12.67 7.75 6.13
CA GLU A 281 -12.74 6.29 5.97
C GLU A 281 -14.15 5.78 5.65
N HIS A 282 -15.16 6.31 6.34
CA HIS A 282 -16.57 5.93 6.17
C HIS A 282 -17.20 6.38 4.84
N LEU A 283 -16.51 7.21 4.04
CA LEU A 283 -16.96 7.65 2.73
C LEU A 283 -16.29 6.91 1.57
N ALA A 284 -15.25 6.12 1.85
CA ALA A 284 -14.44 5.51 0.80
C ALA A 284 -15.23 4.52 -0.07
N ALA A 285 -16.05 3.66 0.55
CA ALA A 285 -16.91 2.72 -0.19
C ALA A 285 -17.93 3.46 -1.05
N GLY A 286 -18.64 4.44 -0.48
CA GLY A 286 -19.61 5.26 -1.22
C GLY A 286 -19.00 6.01 -2.39
N LEU A 287 -17.77 6.55 -2.21
CA LEU A 287 -17.04 7.25 -3.27
C LEU A 287 -16.63 6.31 -4.42
N LEU A 288 -16.07 5.15 -4.10
CA LEU A 288 -15.62 4.21 -5.12
C LEU A 288 -16.82 3.49 -5.76
N GLY A 289 -17.75 2.97 -4.96
CA GLY A 289 -18.89 2.19 -5.44
C GLY A 289 -19.98 3.01 -6.12
N GLY A 290 -20.05 4.32 -5.87
CA GLY A 290 -20.95 5.23 -6.57
C GLY A 290 -20.43 5.78 -7.90
N ALA A 291 -19.19 5.45 -8.29
CA ALA A 291 -18.58 5.88 -9.54
C ALA A 291 -18.97 4.98 -10.73
N GLU A 292 -19.07 5.56 -11.95
CA GLU A 292 -19.20 4.78 -13.19
C GLU A 292 -17.95 3.96 -13.48
N VAL A 293 -16.78 4.52 -13.18
CA VAL A 293 -15.46 3.91 -13.36
C VAL A 293 -14.53 4.43 -12.25
N VAL A 294 -13.78 3.53 -11.63
CA VAL A 294 -12.60 3.89 -10.85
C VAL A 294 -11.39 3.88 -11.78
N ALA A 295 -10.76 5.03 -12.00
CA ALA A 295 -9.61 5.17 -12.89
C ALA A 295 -8.31 5.33 -12.09
N TYR A 296 -7.39 4.38 -12.26
CA TYR A 296 -6.10 4.35 -11.56
C TYR A 296 -4.93 4.10 -12.52
N PRO A 297 -4.54 5.12 -13.32
CA PRO A 297 -3.59 4.98 -14.44
C PRO A 297 -2.12 5.01 -13.99
N SER A 298 -1.80 4.40 -12.86
CA SER A 298 -0.46 4.46 -12.27
C SER A 298 0.63 3.95 -13.22
N LEU A 299 1.78 4.61 -13.22
CA LEU A 299 3.00 4.22 -13.95
C LEU A 299 3.73 3.05 -13.30
N GLY A 300 3.34 2.66 -12.10
CA GLY A 300 3.88 1.51 -11.41
C GLY A 300 3.52 1.47 -9.93
N GLU A 301 3.22 0.29 -9.46
CA GLU A 301 2.88 -0.01 -8.07
C GLU A 301 3.67 -1.21 -7.57
N GLY A 302 3.86 -1.26 -6.25
CA GLY A 302 4.34 -2.50 -5.66
C GLY A 302 3.23 -3.51 -5.42
N PHE A 303 1.96 -3.03 -5.32
CA PHE A 303 0.77 -3.87 -5.26
C PHE A 303 -0.39 -3.26 -6.06
N GLY A 304 -1.01 -2.20 -5.57
CA GLY A 304 -2.15 -1.56 -6.22
C GLY A 304 -3.43 -1.65 -5.38
N LEU A 305 -3.34 -1.33 -4.09
CA LEU A 305 -4.50 -1.30 -3.19
C LEU A 305 -5.72 -0.57 -3.76
N PRO A 306 -5.60 0.63 -4.41
CA PRO A 306 -6.77 1.31 -4.94
C PRO A 306 -7.49 0.56 -6.07
N VAL A 307 -6.78 -0.26 -6.84
CA VAL A 307 -7.41 -1.16 -7.83
C VAL A 307 -8.24 -2.22 -7.12
N LEU A 308 -7.67 -2.84 -6.10
CA LEU A 308 -8.33 -3.86 -5.29
C LEU A 308 -9.53 -3.28 -4.52
N GLU A 309 -9.40 -2.07 -3.97
CA GLU A 309 -10.46 -1.33 -3.27
C GLU A 309 -11.63 -0.99 -4.20
N GLY A 310 -11.35 -0.55 -5.43
CA GLY A 310 -12.38 -0.31 -6.46
C GLY A 310 -13.13 -1.59 -6.84
N MET A 311 -12.41 -2.70 -7.02
CA MET A 311 -13.00 -4.02 -7.27
C MET A 311 -13.89 -4.49 -6.10
N ALA A 312 -13.44 -4.32 -4.86
CA ALA A 312 -14.19 -4.68 -3.66
C ALA A 312 -15.47 -3.86 -3.48
N CYS A 313 -15.51 -2.62 -3.99
CA CYS A 313 -16.71 -1.78 -4.02
C CYS A 313 -17.67 -2.12 -5.17
N GLY A 314 -17.36 -3.10 -6.02
CA GLY A 314 -18.20 -3.50 -7.15
C GLY A 314 -18.20 -2.51 -8.30
N THR A 315 -17.12 -1.75 -8.48
CA THR A 315 -16.99 -0.75 -9.55
C THR A 315 -16.01 -1.23 -10.61
N PRO A 316 -16.30 -1.04 -11.90
CA PRO A 316 -15.34 -1.35 -12.96
C PRO A 316 -14.09 -0.46 -12.81
N VAL A 317 -12.93 -1.08 -12.88
CA VAL A 317 -11.65 -0.39 -12.72
C VAL A 317 -10.92 -0.26 -14.05
N LEU A 318 -10.49 0.95 -14.38
CA LEU A 318 -9.55 1.25 -15.46
C LEU A 318 -8.15 1.46 -14.87
N THR A 319 -7.16 0.71 -15.36
CA THR A 319 -5.78 0.84 -14.90
C THR A 319 -4.78 0.60 -16.04
N THR A 320 -3.48 0.53 -15.72
CA THR A 320 -2.41 0.15 -16.66
C THR A 320 -1.94 -1.27 -16.40
N SER A 321 -1.29 -1.89 -17.38
CA SER A 321 -0.70 -3.23 -17.25
C SER A 321 0.75 -3.21 -16.72
N LEU A 322 1.10 -2.20 -15.91
CA LEU A 322 2.47 -1.98 -15.45
C LEU A 322 2.73 -2.60 -14.06
N LEU A 323 3.90 -3.21 -13.92
CA LEU A 323 4.40 -3.83 -12.68
C LEU A 323 3.37 -4.79 -12.05
N SER A 324 2.97 -4.54 -10.78
CA SER A 324 2.08 -5.42 -10.03
C SER A 324 0.59 -5.34 -10.41
N LEU A 325 0.18 -4.34 -11.18
CA LEU A 325 -1.24 -4.11 -11.46
C LEU A 325 -1.92 -5.31 -12.15
N PRO A 326 -1.26 -6.04 -13.09
CA PRO A 326 -1.82 -7.28 -13.63
C PRO A 326 -1.97 -8.42 -12.61
N GLU A 327 -1.08 -8.49 -11.61
CA GLU A 327 -1.19 -9.50 -10.55
C GLU A 327 -2.41 -9.25 -9.65
N VAL A 328 -2.78 -7.99 -9.44
CA VAL A 328 -3.96 -7.60 -8.66
C VAL A 328 -5.22 -7.62 -9.52
N GLY A 329 -5.21 -6.96 -10.68
CA GLY A 329 -6.39 -6.80 -11.54
C GLY A 329 -6.82 -8.08 -12.26
N GLY A 330 -5.86 -8.90 -12.75
CA GLY A 330 -6.16 -10.07 -13.59
C GLY A 330 -7.08 -9.70 -14.78
N ASP A 331 -8.10 -10.50 -15.01
CA ASP A 331 -9.12 -10.27 -16.05
C ASP A 331 -10.32 -9.46 -15.54
N ALA A 332 -10.26 -8.95 -14.31
CA ALA A 332 -11.36 -8.27 -13.65
C ALA A 332 -11.31 -6.73 -13.78
N VAL A 333 -10.39 -6.21 -14.57
CA VAL A 333 -10.21 -4.78 -14.81
C VAL A 333 -10.00 -4.49 -16.28
N ARG A 334 -10.20 -3.24 -16.69
CA ARG A 334 -9.82 -2.76 -18.03
C ARG A 334 -8.40 -2.19 -17.97
N TYR A 335 -7.55 -2.67 -18.85
CA TYR A 335 -6.21 -2.11 -19.04
C TYR A 335 -6.20 -1.15 -20.23
N ALA A 336 -5.63 0.05 -20.03
CA ALA A 336 -5.24 0.89 -21.16
C ALA A 336 -4.05 0.25 -21.90
N ALA A 337 -3.96 0.42 -23.21
CA ALA A 337 -2.88 -0.14 -24.03
C ALA A 337 -1.51 0.42 -23.62
N SER A 338 -1.47 1.69 -23.23
CA SER A 338 -0.32 2.35 -22.60
C SER A 338 -0.79 3.43 -21.61
N PRO A 339 0.11 4.02 -20.78
CA PRO A 339 -0.27 5.06 -19.82
C PRO A 339 -0.42 6.45 -20.48
N THR A 340 -0.47 6.57 -21.81
CA THR A 340 -0.67 7.83 -22.50
C THR A 340 -2.11 8.35 -22.37
N PRO A 341 -2.34 9.67 -22.46
CA PRO A 341 -3.70 10.22 -22.45
C PRO A 341 -4.62 9.61 -23.51
N ASP A 342 -4.11 9.33 -24.71
CA ASP A 342 -4.91 8.79 -25.82
C ASP A 342 -5.39 7.36 -25.53
N ASP A 343 -4.47 6.47 -25.13
CA ASP A 343 -4.83 5.08 -24.79
C ASP A 343 -5.73 4.98 -23.54
N LEU A 344 -5.53 5.89 -22.59
CA LEU A 344 -6.43 6.01 -21.44
C LEU A 344 -7.81 6.52 -21.86
N ALA A 345 -7.87 7.46 -22.81
CA ALA A 345 -9.13 7.98 -23.34
C ALA A 345 -9.91 6.90 -24.10
N ASP A 346 -9.23 6.10 -24.93
CA ASP A 346 -9.85 5.00 -25.64
C ASP A 346 -10.45 3.97 -24.69
N ALA A 347 -9.68 3.52 -23.70
CA ALA A 347 -10.14 2.57 -22.70
C ALA A 347 -11.29 3.13 -21.83
N LEU A 348 -11.24 4.43 -21.48
CA LEU A 348 -12.32 5.09 -20.73
C LEU A 348 -13.59 5.26 -21.57
N ARG A 349 -13.46 5.62 -22.86
CA ARG A 349 -14.57 5.73 -23.82
C ARG A 349 -15.27 4.41 -23.97
N ASP A 350 -14.51 3.31 -24.17
CA ASP A 350 -15.06 1.96 -24.25
C ASP A 350 -15.88 1.61 -23.00
N LEU A 351 -15.35 1.84 -21.80
CA LEU A 351 -16.04 1.56 -20.55
C LEU A 351 -17.31 2.40 -20.38
N LEU A 352 -17.24 3.71 -20.64
CA LEU A 352 -18.39 4.60 -20.48
C LEU A 352 -19.49 4.28 -21.52
N GLY A 353 -19.10 3.82 -22.71
CA GLY A 353 -20.02 3.45 -23.80
C GLY A 353 -20.64 2.05 -23.68
N ASP A 354 -20.08 1.15 -22.83
CA ASP A 354 -20.55 -0.24 -22.72
C ASP A 354 -20.98 -0.60 -21.28
N PRO A 355 -22.27 -0.41 -20.93
CA PRO A 355 -22.80 -0.80 -19.62
C PRO A 355 -22.70 -2.31 -19.33
N ALA A 356 -22.74 -3.17 -20.38
CA ALA A 356 -22.64 -4.62 -20.19
C ALA A 356 -21.22 -5.01 -19.76
N GLU A 357 -20.20 -4.42 -20.39
CA GLU A 357 -18.82 -4.63 -20.00
C GLU A 357 -18.53 -4.06 -18.60
N ARG A 358 -19.08 -2.88 -18.26
CA ARG A 358 -18.97 -2.37 -16.88
C ARG A 358 -19.55 -3.35 -15.86
N SER A 359 -20.75 -3.89 -16.12
CA SER A 359 -21.38 -4.86 -15.23
C SER A 359 -20.58 -6.16 -15.11
N ARG A 360 -20.02 -6.64 -16.22
CA ARG A 360 -19.16 -7.82 -16.24
C ARG A 360 -17.90 -7.60 -15.38
N LEU A 361 -17.22 -6.48 -15.56
CA LEU A 361 -16.00 -6.16 -14.80
C LEU A 361 -16.30 -5.92 -13.31
N ALA A 362 -17.41 -5.28 -12.99
CA ALA A 362 -17.86 -5.10 -11.60
C ALA A 362 -18.05 -6.46 -10.89
N ALA A 363 -18.76 -7.38 -11.53
CA ALA A 363 -18.97 -8.73 -10.99
C ALA A 363 -17.67 -9.53 -10.87
N ALA A 364 -16.81 -9.46 -11.89
CA ALA A 364 -15.50 -10.13 -11.87
C ALA A 364 -14.59 -9.53 -10.80
N GLY A 365 -14.62 -8.21 -10.63
CA GLY A 365 -13.85 -7.50 -9.58
C GLY A 365 -14.26 -7.91 -8.17
N LEU A 366 -15.56 -7.98 -7.90
CA LEU A 366 -16.08 -8.46 -6.61
C LEU A 366 -15.61 -9.88 -6.31
N ALA A 367 -15.74 -10.79 -7.28
CA ALA A 367 -15.30 -12.16 -7.10
C ALA A 367 -13.78 -12.26 -6.86
N ARG A 368 -12.99 -11.46 -7.59
CA ARG A 368 -11.54 -11.45 -7.45
C ARG A 368 -11.09 -10.87 -6.11
N ALA A 369 -11.72 -9.79 -5.63
CA ALA A 369 -11.38 -9.15 -4.36
C ALA A 369 -11.53 -10.10 -3.15
N GLN A 370 -12.45 -11.06 -3.20
CA GLN A 370 -12.60 -12.10 -2.17
C GLN A 370 -11.36 -12.98 -1.99
N GLY A 371 -10.48 -13.05 -2.99
CA GLY A 371 -9.22 -13.80 -2.91
C GLY A 371 -8.10 -13.07 -2.17
N PHE A 372 -8.31 -11.82 -1.74
CA PHE A 372 -7.29 -10.99 -1.07
C PHE A 372 -7.71 -10.66 0.37
N SER A 373 -7.28 -11.47 1.31
CA SER A 373 -7.64 -11.36 2.73
C SER A 373 -6.43 -10.92 3.57
N TRP A 374 -6.62 -9.93 4.45
CA TRP A 374 -5.60 -9.55 5.42
C TRP A 374 -5.28 -10.67 6.40
N GLN A 375 -6.26 -11.50 6.77
CA GLN A 375 -6.00 -12.67 7.59
C GLN A 375 -5.03 -13.62 6.91
N HIS A 376 -5.25 -13.93 5.62
CA HIS A 376 -4.33 -14.78 4.84
C HIS A 376 -2.93 -14.14 4.72
N THR A 377 -2.87 -12.84 4.46
CA THR A 377 -1.61 -12.07 4.44
C THR A 377 -0.85 -12.27 5.75
N VAL A 378 -1.50 -12.11 6.89
CA VAL A 378 -0.87 -12.27 8.21
C VAL A 378 -0.44 -13.71 8.47
N ASP A 379 -1.28 -14.71 8.13
CA ASP A 379 -0.97 -16.12 8.31
C ASP A 379 0.29 -16.53 7.54
N GLU A 380 0.48 -16.00 6.33
CA GLU A 380 1.72 -16.23 5.55
C GLU A 380 2.94 -15.56 6.18
N HIS A 381 2.80 -14.33 6.72
CA HIS A 381 3.88 -13.68 7.47
C HIS A 381 4.29 -14.48 8.69
N VAL A 382 3.32 -14.93 9.47
CA VAL A 382 3.55 -15.74 10.67
C VAL A 382 4.22 -17.07 10.32
N SER A 383 3.75 -17.74 9.26
CA SER A 383 4.34 -19.01 8.80
C SER A 383 5.81 -18.86 8.36
N LEU A 384 6.13 -17.78 7.65
CA LEU A 384 7.49 -17.43 7.29
C LEU A 384 8.37 -17.21 8.53
N ILE A 385 7.86 -16.45 9.51
CA ILE A 385 8.58 -16.12 10.75
C ILE A 385 8.85 -17.37 11.59
N GLU A 386 7.87 -18.25 11.75
CA GLU A 386 8.04 -19.52 12.45
C GLU A 386 9.08 -20.42 11.78
N GLY A 387 9.05 -20.49 10.44
CA GLY A 387 10.04 -21.23 9.66
C GLY A 387 11.46 -20.73 9.87
N LEU A 388 11.66 -19.41 9.99
CA LEU A 388 12.96 -18.79 10.28
C LEU A 388 13.42 -19.10 11.70
N ALA A 389 12.55 -18.99 12.69
CA ALA A 389 12.87 -19.30 14.08
C ALA A 389 13.29 -20.76 14.25
N SER A 390 12.54 -21.71 13.67
CA SER A 390 12.85 -23.15 13.71
C SER A 390 14.17 -23.50 13.04
N THR A 391 14.51 -22.84 11.93
CA THR A 391 15.79 -23.07 11.23
C THR A 391 16.98 -22.64 12.07
N GLN A 392 16.83 -21.60 12.89
CA GLN A 392 17.89 -21.16 13.81
C GLN A 392 18.05 -22.07 15.03
N GLU A 393 17.00 -22.81 15.41
CA GLU A 393 17.09 -23.86 16.45
C GLU A 393 17.88 -25.08 16.00
N ALA A 394 17.87 -25.37 14.70
CA ALA A 394 18.53 -26.54 14.12
C ALA A 394 20.02 -26.33 13.78
N MET A 395 20.54 -25.10 13.85
CA MET A 395 21.94 -24.78 13.58
C MET A 395 22.73 -24.86 14.89
N PRO A 396 23.72 -25.78 15.02
CA PRO A 396 24.53 -26.00 16.21
C PRO A 396 25.47 -24.82 16.54
#